data_a6a6d502b1e10b89616a8d9fba4d7b4c
#
_entry.id   a6a6d502b1e10b89616a8d9fba4d7b4c
#
_cell.length_a   1.000
_cell.length_b   1.000
_cell.length_c   1.000
_cell.angle_alpha   90.00
_cell.angle_beta   90.00
_cell.angle_gamma   90.00
#
_symmetry.space_group_name_H-M   'P 1'
#
loop_
_entity.id
_entity.type
_entity.pdbx_description
1 polymer ?
#
loop_
_entity_poly.entity_id
_entity_poly.type
_entity_poly.pdbx_seq_one_letter_code
_entity_poly.pdbx_strand_id
1 'polypeptide(L)'
;MINKKTLLILVICSVILGSLITGFSGNDELSNSGVKSYSDTKVYTTAHGTDFKLNETGEVKFEKFKQPLETEASILVNTDRLHQTFVGIGAALTDASAETFYKLDKDQQDLFMEAYYSIDKGIGYSLGRTIIHSCDFSSGSYTYVEEGDADLKTFSIDHDRQFRLPFTKKAIEAAGGELLMYASPWSPPAFMKTNGNMLQGGKLKPEYYQSWANYYVKFIEAYEKEGVPIWGLSIQNEPMATQRWESCIYTAEEERDFLKNFLGPTLEKSGMGDKKVIVWDHNRDLLFERANVILSDQEANKYVWGTGFHWYEDWKDGTPMFKNVAGVNEAYPDKKLIFTEGCNEGYNIERLEKDDPTLAERYGKAMINDFNNGTVAWTDWNILLDETGGPNHVQNLCFAPVHGNTKTGKLMFTRSYYYIGHFSKFIRPGARRISTGTTANHLSATSFLNKDGSLVVVAMNTGDEELNYMLSVDNKTAELSMPPHAIQSIILK
;
A
#
# COMPACT_ATOMS: atom_id res chain seq x y z
N MET A 1 -72.29 26.50 5.73
CA MET A 1 -72.12 25.90 7.08
C MET A 1 -70.83 25.11 7.09
N ILE A 2 -69.77 25.65 7.63
CA ILE A 2 -68.48 25.02 7.74
C ILE A 2 -68.51 24.03 8.90
N ASN A 3 -68.15 22.80 8.67
CA ASN A 3 -68.24 21.71 9.64
C ASN A 3 -67.23 21.90 10.78
N LYS A 4 -67.71 21.84 12.04
CA LYS A 4 -66.92 22.03 13.26
C LYS A 4 -65.64 21.17 13.37
N LYS A 5 -65.57 20.07 12.61
CA LYS A 5 -64.36 19.22 12.55
C LYS A 5 -63.23 19.80 11.70
N THR A 6 -63.55 20.63 10.71
CA THR A 6 -62.53 21.27 9.85
C THR A 6 -61.84 22.46 10.57
N LEU A 7 -62.54 23.11 11.49
CA LEU A 7 -62.00 24.21 12.27
C LEU A 7 -61.02 23.74 13.35
N LEU A 8 -61.22 22.53 13.89
CA LEU A 8 -60.33 21.98 14.93
C LEU A 8 -58.98 21.55 14.36
N ILE A 9 -58.96 21.06 13.11
CA ILE A 9 -57.72 20.67 12.40
C ILE A 9 -56.87 21.93 12.06
N LEU A 10 -57.49 23.03 11.68
CA LEU A 10 -56.81 24.28 11.38
C LEU A 10 -56.19 24.93 12.60
N VAL A 11 -56.81 24.79 13.80
CA VAL A 11 -56.27 25.34 15.05
C VAL A 11 -55.10 24.48 15.58
N ILE A 12 -55.12 23.17 15.37
CA ILE A 12 -54.03 22.28 15.80
C ILE A 12 -52.80 22.47 14.89
N CYS A 13 -52.97 22.66 13.57
CA CYS A 13 -51.83 22.98 12.69
C CYS A 13 -51.18 24.33 12.98
N SER A 14 -51.97 25.33 13.42
CA SER A 14 -51.44 26.68 13.79
C SER A 14 -50.64 26.68 15.10
N VAL A 15 -50.95 25.80 16.05
CA VAL A 15 -50.23 25.67 17.32
C VAL A 15 -48.91 24.84 17.15
N ILE A 16 -48.89 23.91 16.21
CA ILE A 16 -47.68 23.11 15.90
C ILE A 16 -46.64 23.92 15.07
N LEU A 17 -47.08 24.86 14.24
CA LEU A 17 -46.18 25.76 13.49
C LEU A 17 -45.63 26.88 14.36
N GLY A 18 -46.25 27.24 15.46
CA GLY A 18 -45.81 28.26 16.39
C GLY A 18 -44.71 27.79 17.37
N SER A 19 -44.57 26.48 17.55
CA SER A 19 -43.58 25.91 18.49
C SER A 19 -42.25 25.47 17.82
N LEU A 20 -42.12 25.64 16.51
CA LEU A 20 -40.93 25.27 15.74
C LEU A 20 -40.05 26.46 15.33
N ILE A 21 -40.39 27.68 15.72
CA ILE A 21 -39.63 28.89 15.34
C ILE A 21 -38.87 29.53 16.55
N THR A 22 -38.91 28.92 17.73
CA THR A 22 -38.18 29.47 18.92
C THR A 22 -37.07 28.53 19.42
N GLY A 23 -36.41 27.82 18.51
CA GLY A 23 -35.33 26.87 18.86
C GLY A 23 -34.05 26.99 18.03
N PHE A 24 -33.83 28.05 17.27
CA PHE A 24 -32.59 28.28 16.51
C PHE A 24 -32.07 29.70 16.75
N SER A 25 -31.68 30.00 18.00
CA SER A 25 -30.65 30.97 18.30
C SER A 25 -29.54 30.26 19.10
N GLY A 26 -29.02 29.23 18.50
CA GLY A 26 -27.66 28.83 18.78
C GLY A 26 -26.78 29.84 18.04
N ASN A 27 -26.12 30.71 18.76
CA ASN A 27 -24.87 31.27 18.30
C ASN A 27 -23.97 30.09 17.99
N ASP A 28 -23.95 29.62 16.73
CA ASP A 28 -22.76 29.06 16.19
C ASP A 28 -21.71 30.19 16.27
N GLU A 29 -21.04 30.27 17.41
CA GLU A 29 -19.69 30.74 17.45
C GLU A 29 -18.99 29.89 16.36
N LEU A 30 -18.80 30.50 15.18
CA LEU A 30 -17.72 30.11 14.28
C LEU A 30 -16.53 30.01 15.20
N SER A 31 -16.18 28.80 15.59
CA SER A 31 -14.97 28.53 16.32
C SER A 31 -13.89 29.22 15.48
N ASN A 32 -13.35 30.27 16.05
CA ASN A 32 -12.18 30.94 15.54
C ASN A 32 -11.08 29.88 15.64
N SER A 33 -11.02 28.99 14.64
CA SER A 33 -9.92 28.06 14.46
C SER A 33 -8.73 28.98 14.24
N GLY A 34 -7.98 29.19 15.30
CA GLY A 34 -6.83 30.07 15.28
C GLY A 34 -5.98 29.64 14.10
N VAL A 35 -5.65 30.59 13.23
CA VAL A 35 -4.85 30.37 12.03
C VAL A 35 -3.59 29.62 12.49
N LYS A 36 -3.49 28.30 12.18
CA LYS A 36 -2.33 27.49 12.53
C LYS A 36 -1.09 28.19 11.98
N SER A 37 -0.15 28.55 12.84
CA SER A 37 1.12 29.11 12.39
C SER A 37 2.12 27.95 12.30
N TYR A 38 2.62 27.69 11.14
CA TYR A 38 3.71 26.74 10.93
C TYR A 38 5.03 27.47 11.21
N SER A 39 5.72 27.11 12.29
CA SER A 39 6.96 27.74 12.74
C SER A 39 8.22 26.98 12.35
N ASP A 40 8.10 25.69 12.09
CA ASP A 40 9.16 24.81 11.63
C ASP A 40 8.71 24.18 10.30
N THR A 41 9.37 24.54 9.23
CA THR A 41 9.02 24.11 7.87
C THR A 41 10.26 23.59 7.18
N LYS A 42 10.12 22.48 6.45
CA LYS A 42 11.23 21.87 5.71
C LYS A 42 10.77 21.38 4.36
N VAL A 43 11.63 21.52 3.37
CA VAL A 43 11.45 20.96 2.03
C VAL A 43 12.54 19.92 1.78
N TYR A 44 12.13 18.71 1.45
CA TYR A 44 13.05 17.64 1.01
C TYR A 44 12.82 17.40 -0.48
N THR A 45 13.90 17.21 -1.24
CA THR A 45 13.82 17.04 -2.70
C THR A 45 14.60 15.81 -3.16
N THR A 46 14.02 15.09 -4.11
CA THR A 46 14.72 14.16 -5.01
C THR A 46 14.46 14.60 -6.45
N ALA A 47 15.50 14.77 -7.26
CA ALA A 47 15.36 15.22 -8.64
C ALA A 47 16.33 14.49 -9.57
N HIS A 48 15.83 14.17 -10.80
CA HIS A 48 16.65 13.53 -11.83
C HIS A 48 17.82 14.43 -12.27
N GLY A 49 18.95 13.82 -12.62
CA GLY A 49 20.13 14.55 -13.10
C GLY A 49 20.80 15.42 -12.03
N THR A 50 20.45 15.28 -10.76
CA THR A 50 21.03 16.03 -9.62
C THR A 50 21.51 15.11 -8.53
N ASP A 51 22.23 15.67 -7.53
CA ASP A 51 22.62 14.97 -6.30
C ASP A 51 21.52 14.97 -5.23
N PHE A 52 20.34 15.54 -5.52
CA PHE A 52 19.22 15.54 -4.60
C PHE A 52 18.61 14.14 -4.49
N LYS A 53 18.77 13.53 -3.34
CA LYS A 53 18.31 12.19 -2.98
C LYS A 53 17.69 12.21 -1.58
N LEU A 54 16.45 12.75 -1.49
CA LEU A 54 15.74 13.00 -0.22
C LEU A 54 16.51 13.99 0.69
N ASN A 55 17.20 14.93 0.09
CA ASN A 55 17.95 15.97 0.82
C ASN A 55 17.02 17.10 1.25
N GLU A 56 17.28 17.67 2.44
CA GLU A 56 16.70 18.95 2.84
C GLU A 56 17.24 20.05 1.93
N THR A 57 16.34 20.75 1.25
CA THR A 57 16.69 21.75 0.22
C THR A 57 16.18 23.14 0.51
N GLY A 58 15.38 23.34 1.55
CA GLY A 58 14.89 24.65 1.93
C GLY A 58 13.80 24.62 3.00
N GLU A 59 13.27 25.81 3.24
CA GLU A 59 12.17 26.07 4.17
C GLU A 59 11.03 26.78 3.42
N VAL A 60 9.81 26.70 3.98
CA VAL A 60 8.63 27.38 3.42
C VAL A 60 8.33 28.64 4.22
N LYS A 61 8.17 29.77 3.54
CA LYS A 61 7.73 31.03 4.15
C LYS A 61 6.31 31.33 3.72
N PHE A 62 5.38 31.19 4.64
CA PHE A 62 3.99 31.49 4.39
C PHE A 62 3.70 32.99 4.55
N GLU A 63 2.91 33.51 3.62
CA GLU A 63 2.32 34.84 3.62
C GLU A 63 0.80 34.76 3.78
N LYS A 64 0.14 35.91 3.88
CA LYS A 64 -1.33 35.96 3.84
C LYS A 64 -1.80 35.36 2.51
N PHE A 65 -2.96 34.72 2.55
CA PHE A 65 -3.57 34.13 1.37
C PHE A 65 -3.59 35.14 0.19
N LYS A 66 -3.04 34.70 -0.92
CA LYS A 66 -3.07 35.35 -2.22
C LYS A 66 -3.81 34.42 -3.17
N GLN A 67 -4.82 34.92 -3.84
CA GLN A 67 -5.51 34.17 -4.89
C GLN A 67 -4.53 33.85 -6.02
N PRO A 68 -4.30 32.56 -6.37
CA PRO A 68 -3.49 32.20 -7.52
C PRO A 68 -4.09 32.77 -8.83
N LEU A 69 -3.25 33.16 -9.75
CA LEU A 69 -3.68 33.48 -11.10
C LEU A 69 -4.04 32.19 -11.85
N GLU A 70 -4.89 32.29 -12.85
CA GLU A 70 -5.29 31.14 -13.69
C GLU A 70 -4.09 30.45 -14.38
N THR A 71 -3.03 31.19 -14.61
CA THR A 71 -1.79 30.71 -15.24
C THR A 71 -0.76 30.15 -14.25
N GLU A 72 -1.00 30.28 -12.94
CA GLU A 72 -0.08 29.81 -11.90
C GLU A 72 -0.40 28.36 -11.51
N ALA A 73 0.63 27.50 -11.52
CA ALA A 73 0.52 26.16 -10.95
C ALA A 73 0.33 26.25 -9.43
N SER A 74 -0.61 25.50 -8.88
CA SER A 74 -0.92 25.58 -7.47
C SER A 74 -1.26 24.23 -6.86
N ILE A 75 -0.92 24.06 -5.58
CA ILE A 75 -1.37 22.98 -4.71
C ILE A 75 -2.27 23.59 -3.64
N LEU A 76 -3.48 23.08 -3.53
CA LEU A 76 -4.49 23.54 -2.58
C LEU A 76 -4.73 22.45 -1.54
N VAL A 77 -4.49 22.73 -0.25
CA VAL A 77 -4.65 21.81 0.86
C VAL A 77 -5.72 22.32 1.82
N ASN A 78 -6.73 21.50 2.09
CA ASN A 78 -7.79 21.79 3.06
C ASN A 78 -7.64 20.85 4.27
N THR A 79 -7.14 21.39 5.38
CA THR A 79 -6.85 20.61 6.60
C THR A 79 -8.10 20.18 7.38
N ASP A 80 -9.27 20.78 7.09
CA ASP A 80 -10.54 20.42 7.74
C ASP A 80 -11.21 19.18 7.12
N ARG A 81 -10.71 18.72 5.95
CA ARG A 81 -11.27 17.58 5.25
C ARG A 81 -10.36 16.35 5.37
N LEU A 82 -10.66 15.54 6.38
CA LEU A 82 -9.94 14.30 6.68
C LEU A 82 -10.57 13.10 5.97
N HIS A 83 -9.73 12.24 5.42
CA HIS A 83 -10.13 11.00 4.74
C HIS A 83 -9.63 9.75 5.49
N GLN A 84 -9.16 8.73 4.76
CA GLN A 84 -8.70 7.47 5.34
C GLN A 84 -7.53 7.64 6.31
N THR A 85 -7.41 6.68 7.22
CA THR A 85 -6.26 6.57 8.13
C THR A 85 -5.17 5.72 7.46
N PHE A 86 -3.97 6.24 7.43
CA PHE A 86 -2.79 5.58 6.90
C PHE A 86 -2.32 4.44 7.82
N VAL A 87 -2.04 3.27 7.25
CA VAL A 87 -1.56 2.07 7.95
C VAL A 87 -0.04 1.95 7.87
N GLY A 88 0.53 2.11 6.68
CA GLY A 88 1.98 2.02 6.51
C GLY A 88 2.43 1.84 5.07
N ILE A 89 3.75 1.89 4.89
CA ILE A 89 4.45 1.56 3.65
C ILE A 89 5.51 0.51 3.96
N GLY A 90 5.74 -0.40 3.01
CA GLY A 90 6.71 -1.46 3.12
C GLY A 90 7.03 -2.13 1.80
N ALA A 91 7.61 -3.32 1.88
CA ALA A 91 7.94 -4.14 0.73
C ALA A 91 7.88 -5.63 1.05
N ALA A 92 7.98 -6.47 0.01
CA ALA A 92 8.00 -7.90 0.16
C ALA A 92 9.39 -8.43 0.57
N LEU A 93 9.40 -9.25 1.61
CA LEU A 93 10.55 -9.97 2.12
C LEU A 93 10.51 -11.40 1.55
N THR A 94 11.03 -11.57 0.34
CA THR A 94 11.06 -12.82 -0.42
C THR A 94 12.31 -13.66 -0.10
N ASP A 95 12.37 -14.88 -0.62
CA ASP A 95 13.58 -15.70 -0.56
C ASP A 95 14.74 -15.01 -1.29
N ALA A 96 14.48 -14.45 -2.49
CA ALA A 96 15.47 -13.71 -3.27
C ALA A 96 16.08 -12.54 -2.48
N SER A 97 15.24 -11.77 -1.79
CA SER A 97 15.69 -10.66 -0.96
C SER A 97 16.56 -11.14 0.20
N ALA A 98 16.14 -12.20 0.87
CA ALA A 98 16.88 -12.77 1.99
C ALA A 98 18.22 -13.38 1.56
N GLU A 99 18.24 -14.17 0.50
CA GLU A 99 19.46 -14.77 -0.04
C GLU A 99 20.47 -13.70 -0.51
N THR A 100 19.98 -12.66 -1.17
CA THR A 100 20.83 -11.52 -1.60
C THR A 100 21.42 -10.80 -0.38
N PHE A 101 20.58 -10.52 0.64
CA PHE A 101 21.01 -9.86 1.88
C PHE A 101 22.19 -10.60 2.56
N TYR A 102 22.12 -11.92 2.68
CA TYR A 102 23.17 -12.70 3.35
C TYR A 102 24.44 -12.89 2.49
N LYS A 103 24.44 -12.46 1.23
CA LYS A 103 25.64 -12.38 0.38
C LYS A 103 26.37 -11.03 0.47
N LEU A 104 25.76 -10.03 1.14
CA LEU A 104 26.38 -8.72 1.34
C LEU A 104 27.36 -8.73 2.52
N ASP A 105 28.31 -7.81 2.50
CA ASP A 105 29.19 -7.54 3.64
C ASP A 105 28.38 -7.11 4.87
N LYS A 106 28.88 -7.39 6.07
CA LYS A 106 28.12 -7.14 7.31
C LYS A 106 27.75 -5.67 7.51
N ASP A 107 28.64 -4.75 7.18
CA ASP A 107 28.37 -3.30 7.24
C ASP A 107 27.28 -2.87 6.24
N GLN A 108 27.19 -3.54 5.09
CA GLN A 108 26.14 -3.30 4.11
C GLN A 108 24.80 -3.90 4.54
N GLN A 109 24.81 -5.03 5.23
CA GLN A 109 23.61 -5.57 5.86
C GLN A 109 23.03 -4.61 6.91
N ASP A 110 23.90 -4.05 7.75
CA ASP A 110 23.51 -3.09 8.79
C ASP A 110 23.03 -1.78 8.16
N LEU A 111 23.71 -1.27 7.13
CA LEU A 111 23.26 -0.12 6.35
C LEU A 111 21.89 -0.36 5.70
N PHE A 112 21.65 -1.55 5.14
CA PHE A 112 20.35 -1.90 4.55
C PHE A 112 19.23 -1.84 5.58
N MET A 113 19.41 -2.43 6.74
CA MET A 113 18.43 -2.42 7.81
C MET A 113 18.17 -1.00 8.33
N GLU A 114 19.23 -0.20 8.53
CA GLU A 114 19.10 1.21 8.94
C GLU A 114 18.34 2.02 7.87
N ALA A 115 18.72 1.85 6.59
CA ALA A 115 18.14 2.61 5.49
C ALA A 115 16.62 2.37 5.33
N TYR A 116 16.15 1.15 5.46
CA TYR A 116 14.74 0.86 5.30
C TYR A 116 13.90 1.11 6.56
N TYR A 117 14.40 0.77 7.74
CA TYR A 117 13.57 0.70 8.94
C TYR A 117 13.79 1.81 9.96
N SER A 118 14.98 2.44 10.00
CA SER A 118 15.20 3.57 10.89
C SER A 118 14.30 4.76 10.50
N ILE A 119 13.56 5.31 11.46
CA ILE A 119 12.73 6.51 11.27
C ILE A 119 13.62 7.74 11.09
N ASP A 120 14.70 7.84 11.83
CA ASP A 120 15.57 9.02 11.82
C ASP A 120 16.52 9.02 10.62
N LYS A 121 17.25 7.92 10.40
CA LYS A 121 18.31 7.84 9.39
C LYS A 121 17.85 7.23 8.07
N GLY A 122 16.82 6.39 8.08
CA GLY A 122 16.26 5.69 6.93
C GLY A 122 14.95 6.29 6.45
N ILE A 123 14.18 5.45 5.76
CA ILE A 123 12.85 5.81 5.23
C ILE A 123 11.69 5.27 6.08
N GLY A 124 11.97 4.54 7.16
CA GLY A 124 11.02 4.19 8.22
C GLY A 124 9.86 3.28 7.78
N TYR A 125 10.13 2.19 7.04
CA TYR A 125 9.12 1.20 6.70
C TYR A 125 8.45 0.64 7.95
N SER A 126 7.13 0.42 7.86
CA SER A 126 6.27 -0.04 8.95
C SER A 126 5.38 -1.22 8.58
N LEU A 127 5.47 -1.69 7.34
CA LEU A 127 4.71 -2.79 6.78
C LEU A 127 5.65 -3.73 6.03
N GLY A 128 5.33 -5.02 6.01
CA GLY A 128 6.05 -6.03 5.24
C GLY A 128 5.11 -7.07 4.69
N ARG A 129 5.41 -7.59 3.51
CA ARG A 129 4.76 -8.74 2.90
C ARG A 129 5.70 -9.92 2.91
N THR A 130 5.23 -11.12 3.20
CA THR A 130 5.99 -12.35 3.00
C THR A 130 5.19 -13.35 2.18
N ILE A 131 5.85 -14.37 1.67
CA ILE A 131 5.24 -15.40 0.84
C ILE A 131 4.91 -16.62 1.69
N ILE A 132 3.83 -17.33 1.36
CA ILE A 132 3.52 -18.65 1.91
C ILE A 132 4.14 -19.67 0.95
N HIS A 133 5.18 -20.37 1.39
CA HIS A 133 6.12 -21.20 0.64
C HIS A 133 6.75 -20.49 -0.59
N SER A 134 6.88 -21.12 -1.76
CA SER A 134 7.58 -20.54 -2.89
C SER A 134 6.76 -19.57 -3.75
N CYS A 135 7.47 -18.66 -4.42
CA CYS A 135 7.02 -17.85 -5.55
C CYS A 135 8.12 -17.82 -6.60
N ASP A 136 7.97 -17.07 -7.69
CA ASP A 136 9.00 -16.89 -8.72
C ASP A 136 10.33 -16.35 -8.17
N PHE A 137 10.31 -15.49 -7.14
CA PHE A 137 11.49 -14.99 -6.42
C PHE A 137 11.93 -15.91 -5.27
N SER A 138 11.84 -17.22 -5.48
CA SER A 138 12.46 -18.27 -4.69
C SER A 138 13.51 -19.00 -5.53
N SER A 139 14.39 -19.80 -4.90
CA SER A 139 15.41 -20.59 -5.60
C SER A 139 14.83 -21.77 -6.38
N GLY A 140 13.56 -22.10 -6.19
CA GLY A 140 12.79 -23.14 -6.86
C GLY A 140 11.43 -23.31 -6.19
N SER A 141 10.56 -24.12 -6.80
CA SER A 141 9.26 -24.44 -6.21
C SER A 141 9.41 -25.37 -5.01
N TYR A 142 8.76 -25.03 -3.89
CA TYR A 142 8.67 -25.86 -2.69
C TYR A 142 7.38 -25.61 -1.95
N THR A 143 6.99 -26.56 -1.09
CA THR A 143 5.85 -26.45 -0.17
C THR A 143 6.27 -26.82 1.25
N TYR A 144 5.41 -26.54 2.23
CA TYR A 144 5.66 -26.94 3.63
C TYR A 144 5.18 -28.34 3.99
N VAL A 145 4.62 -29.08 3.03
CA VAL A 145 4.15 -30.46 3.20
C VAL A 145 4.71 -31.38 2.14
N GLU A 146 4.81 -32.68 2.45
CA GLU A 146 5.13 -33.70 1.47
C GLU A 146 3.97 -33.91 0.49
N GLU A 147 4.29 -34.43 -0.70
CA GLU A 147 3.29 -34.74 -1.74
C GLU A 147 2.22 -35.69 -1.23
N GLY A 148 0.96 -35.30 -1.36
CA GLY A 148 -0.21 -36.08 -0.95
C GLY A 148 -0.60 -35.96 0.53
N ASP A 149 0.14 -35.20 1.35
CA ASP A 149 -0.20 -35.02 2.77
C ASP A 149 -1.34 -34.00 2.97
N ALA A 150 -2.56 -34.44 2.71
CA ALA A 150 -3.76 -33.62 2.91
C ALA A 150 -4.09 -33.32 4.39
N ASP A 151 -3.59 -34.12 5.31
CA ASP A 151 -3.77 -33.93 6.75
C ASP A 151 -2.75 -32.95 7.36
N LEU A 152 -1.78 -32.50 6.56
CA LEU A 152 -0.71 -31.56 6.95
C LEU A 152 0.15 -32.07 8.12
N LYS A 153 0.40 -33.37 8.20
CA LYS A 153 1.19 -34.02 9.27
C LYS A 153 2.68 -33.75 9.14
N THR A 154 3.14 -33.55 7.90
CA THR A 154 4.55 -33.28 7.57
C THR A 154 4.87 -31.78 7.49
N PHE A 155 3.91 -30.92 7.89
CA PHE A 155 4.06 -29.46 7.76
C PHE A 155 5.32 -28.96 8.46
N SER A 156 6.22 -28.36 7.70
CA SER A 156 7.46 -27.73 8.19
C SER A 156 7.83 -26.48 7.39
N ILE A 157 8.28 -25.45 8.10
CA ILE A 157 8.83 -24.22 7.54
C ILE A 157 10.38 -24.22 7.55
N ASP A 158 11.02 -25.38 7.54
CA ASP A 158 12.48 -25.51 7.65
C ASP A 158 13.23 -24.82 6.52
N HIS A 159 12.64 -24.74 5.32
CA HIS A 159 13.18 -23.96 4.21
C HIS A 159 13.36 -22.49 4.59
N ASP A 160 12.32 -21.88 5.18
CA ASP A 160 12.31 -20.46 5.50
C ASP A 160 13.29 -20.11 6.63
N ARG A 161 13.59 -21.07 7.53
CA ARG A 161 14.57 -20.91 8.60
C ARG A 161 15.99 -20.68 8.11
N GLN A 162 16.30 -21.00 6.85
CA GLN A 162 17.63 -20.84 6.31
C GLN A 162 17.97 -19.35 6.10
N PHE A 163 17.08 -18.58 5.50
CA PHE A 163 17.32 -17.18 5.16
C PHE A 163 16.14 -16.26 5.46
N ARG A 164 14.92 -16.57 5.01
CA ARG A 164 13.78 -15.66 5.04
C ARG A 164 13.33 -15.30 6.47
N LEU A 165 13.19 -16.28 7.36
CA LEU A 165 12.84 -16.00 8.75
C LEU A 165 13.90 -15.19 9.50
N PRO A 166 15.21 -15.53 9.45
CA PRO A 166 16.25 -14.71 10.06
C PRO A 166 16.30 -13.28 9.48
N PHE A 167 16.09 -13.11 8.18
CA PHE A 167 16.02 -11.81 7.54
C PHE A 167 14.82 -10.99 8.04
N THR A 168 13.62 -11.61 8.09
CA THR A 168 12.39 -10.98 8.59
C THR A 168 12.51 -10.56 10.05
N LYS A 169 13.12 -11.40 10.91
CA LYS A 169 13.38 -11.05 12.32
C LYS A 169 14.28 -9.83 12.46
N LYS A 170 15.33 -9.71 11.62
CA LYS A 170 16.19 -8.51 11.59
C LYS A 170 15.41 -7.26 11.14
N ALA A 171 14.52 -7.40 10.16
CA ALA A 171 13.66 -6.31 9.72
C ALA A 171 12.71 -5.84 10.84
N ILE A 172 12.08 -6.77 11.56
CA ILE A 172 11.23 -6.47 12.71
C ILE A 172 12.03 -5.78 13.83
N GLU A 173 13.21 -6.29 14.16
CA GLU A 173 14.10 -5.68 15.16
C GLU A 173 14.51 -4.25 14.76
N ALA A 174 14.93 -4.06 13.51
CA ALA A 174 15.32 -2.75 12.99
C ALA A 174 14.16 -1.73 12.94
N ALA A 175 12.92 -2.23 12.80
CA ALA A 175 11.69 -1.43 12.89
C ALA A 175 11.23 -1.17 14.33
N GLY A 176 12.02 -1.52 15.34
CA GLY A 176 11.65 -1.36 16.75
C GLY A 176 10.57 -2.34 17.25
N GLY A 177 10.35 -3.44 16.56
CA GLY A 177 9.35 -4.45 16.92
C GLY A 177 7.93 -4.21 16.37
N GLU A 178 7.71 -3.12 15.66
CA GLU A 178 6.37 -2.67 15.23
C GLU A 178 6.10 -2.87 13.71
N LEU A 179 6.82 -3.79 13.05
CA LEU A 179 6.60 -4.09 11.64
C LEU A 179 5.35 -4.96 11.47
N LEU A 180 4.33 -4.45 10.78
CA LEU A 180 3.13 -5.20 10.45
C LEU A 180 3.42 -6.16 9.28
N MET A 181 3.34 -7.48 9.53
CA MET A 181 3.61 -8.50 8.52
C MET A 181 2.33 -9.12 7.99
N TYR A 182 2.15 -9.17 6.68
CA TYR A 182 1.10 -9.99 6.06
C TYR A 182 1.70 -10.97 5.04
N ALA A 183 0.94 -12.00 4.69
CA ALA A 183 1.42 -13.09 3.85
C ALA A 183 0.48 -13.38 2.69
N SER A 184 1.06 -13.81 1.55
CA SER A 184 0.31 -14.20 0.36
C SER A 184 0.84 -15.52 -0.21
N PRO A 185 -0.02 -16.49 -0.59
CA PRO A 185 0.39 -17.67 -1.34
C PRO A 185 0.33 -17.42 -2.85
N TRP A 186 1.24 -18.02 -3.61
CA TRP A 186 1.22 -18.05 -5.07
C TRP A 186 0.51 -19.28 -5.63
N SER A 187 0.58 -20.40 -4.95
CA SER A 187 -0.09 -21.65 -5.36
C SER A 187 -0.28 -22.59 -4.17
N PRO A 188 -1.38 -23.32 -4.07
CA PRO A 188 -1.45 -24.50 -3.23
C PRO A 188 -0.42 -25.58 -3.69
N PRO A 189 -0.09 -26.60 -2.84
CA PRO A 189 0.69 -27.75 -3.24
C PRO A 189 0.12 -28.44 -4.50
N ALA A 190 0.99 -29.00 -5.33
CA ALA A 190 0.63 -29.56 -6.65
C ALA A 190 -0.53 -30.59 -6.58
N PHE A 191 -0.53 -31.48 -5.60
CA PHE A 191 -1.58 -32.50 -5.43
C PHE A 191 -2.97 -31.94 -5.12
N MET A 192 -3.04 -30.73 -4.55
CA MET A 192 -4.30 -30.05 -4.27
C MET A 192 -4.88 -29.35 -5.51
N LYS A 193 -4.16 -29.28 -6.62
CA LYS A 193 -4.55 -28.54 -7.82
C LYS A 193 -5.04 -29.41 -8.97
N THR A 194 -5.95 -28.89 -9.76
CA THR A 194 -6.58 -29.60 -10.89
C THR A 194 -5.59 -29.97 -12.00
N ASN A 195 -4.51 -29.20 -12.16
CA ASN A 195 -3.46 -29.47 -13.13
C ASN A 195 -2.28 -30.30 -12.55
N GLY A 196 -2.31 -30.65 -11.25
CA GLY A 196 -1.25 -31.39 -10.58
C GLY A 196 0.12 -30.70 -10.59
N ASN A 197 0.15 -29.37 -10.67
CA ASN A 197 1.36 -28.56 -10.76
C ASN A 197 1.19 -27.26 -10.01
N MET A 198 2.22 -26.76 -9.34
CA MET A 198 2.20 -25.45 -8.69
C MET A 198 2.22 -24.30 -9.70
N LEU A 199 2.84 -24.51 -10.88
CA LEU A 199 2.96 -23.57 -11.98
C LEU A 199 1.75 -23.68 -12.93
N GLN A 200 1.63 -22.75 -13.88
CA GLN A 200 0.70 -22.81 -15.01
C GLN A 200 -0.79 -22.75 -14.58
N GLY A 201 -1.12 -21.95 -13.57
CA GLY A 201 -2.51 -21.78 -13.14
C GLY A 201 -3.08 -23.06 -12.51
N GLY A 202 -4.16 -23.58 -13.07
CA GLY A 202 -4.97 -24.63 -12.44
C GLY A 202 -5.81 -24.06 -11.29
N LYS A 203 -6.70 -24.86 -10.71
CA LYS A 203 -7.59 -24.49 -9.62
C LYS A 203 -7.38 -25.38 -8.41
N LEU A 204 -7.65 -24.87 -7.23
CA LEU A 204 -7.75 -25.70 -6.02
C LEU A 204 -8.92 -26.68 -6.18
N LYS A 205 -8.68 -27.96 -5.93
CA LYS A 205 -9.72 -29.00 -5.98
C LYS A 205 -10.63 -28.88 -4.75
N PRO A 206 -11.97 -29.02 -4.90
CA PRO A 206 -12.92 -28.88 -3.80
C PRO A 206 -12.63 -29.76 -2.57
N GLU A 207 -12.17 -30.99 -2.79
CA GLU A 207 -11.81 -31.93 -1.73
C GLU A 207 -10.69 -31.45 -0.80
N TYR A 208 -9.87 -30.45 -1.25
CA TYR A 208 -8.79 -29.87 -0.46
C TYR A 208 -9.08 -28.49 0.10
N TYR A 209 -10.28 -27.92 -0.07
CA TYR A 209 -10.60 -26.58 0.45
C TYR A 209 -10.36 -26.47 1.95
N GLN A 210 -10.79 -27.47 2.73
CA GLN A 210 -10.55 -27.46 4.17
C GLN A 210 -9.08 -27.66 4.53
N SER A 211 -8.37 -28.52 3.81
CA SER A 211 -6.94 -28.73 3.99
C SER A 211 -6.14 -27.45 3.72
N TRP A 212 -6.49 -26.74 2.64
CA TRP A 212 -5.87 -25.47 2.28
C TRP A 212 -6.17 -24.38 3.32
N ALA A 213 -7.38 -24.27 3.83
CA ALA A 213 -7.71 -23.37 4.94
C ALA A 213 -6.91 -23.67 6.21
N ASN A 214 -6.73 -24.96 6.55
CA ASN A 214 -5.89 -25.37 7.67
C ASN A 214 -4.39 -25.06 7.43
N TYR A 215 -3.93 -25.04 6.18
CA TYR A 215 -2.56 -24.70 5.83
C TYR A 215 -2.20 -23.27 6.20
N TYR A 216 -3.14 -22.30 6.02
CA TYR A 216 -2.93 -20.91 6.48
C TYR A 216 -2.80 -20.84 8.00
N VAL A 217 -3.61 -21.57 8.73
CA VAL A 217 -3.53 -21.61 10.21
C VAL A 217 -2.17 -22.14 10.65
N LYS A 218 -1.72 -23.27 10.09
CA LYS A 218 -0.40 -23.84 10.40
C LYS A 218 0.75 -22.90 10.05
N PHE A 219 0.65 -22.17 8.93
CA PHE A 219 1.63 -21.16 8.56
C PHE A 219 1.70 -20.04 9.61
N ILE A 220 0.56 -19.47 10.00
CA ILE A 220 0.50 -18.40 11.00
C ILE A 220 1.09 -18.90 12.33
N GLU A 221 0.65 -20.06 12.82
CA GLU A 221 1.15 -20.67 14.06
C GLU A 221 2.68 -20.87 14.04
N ALA A 222 3.21 -21.35 12.90
CA ALA A 222 4.63 -21.61 12.75
C ALA A 222 5.46 -20.31 12.74
N TYR A 223 5.00 -19.28 12.03
CA TYR A 223 5.67 -17.97 11.97
C TYR A 223 5.61 -17.24 13.31
N GLU A 224 4.45 -17.23 13.98
CA GLU A 224 4.29 -16.61 15.29
C GLU A 224 5.14 -17.33 16.37
N LYS A 225 5.24 -18.65 16.30
CA LYS A 225 6.15 -19.43 17.16
C LYS A 225 7.62 -19.04 16.94
N GLU A 226 8.00 -18.66 15.72
CA GLU A 226 9.33 -18.15 15.41
C GLU A 226 9.53 -16.67 15.80
N GLY A 227 8.51 -16.01 16.35
CA GLY A 227 8.58 -14.60 16.73
C GLY A 227 8.32 -13.63 15.57
N VAL A 228 7.66 -14.08 14.51
CA VAL A 228 7.19 -13.26 13.39
C VAL A 228 5.66 -13.20 13.43
N PRO A 229 5.07 -12.19 14.09
CA PRO A 229 3.62 -12.05 14.16
C PRO A 229 3.03 -11.74 12.79
N ILE A 230 2.00 -12.47 12.40
CA ILE A 230 1.28 -12.28 11.15
C ILE A 230 0.04 -11.42 11.41
N TRP A 231 0.04 -10.19 10.92
CA TRP A 231 -1.06 -9.25 11.02
C TRP A 231 -2.22 -9.57 10.08
N GLY A 232 -1.91 -10.04 8.87
CA GLY A 232 -2.92 -10.32 7.85
C GLY A 232 -2.44 -11.31 6.79
N LEU A 233 -3.34 -11.62 5.87
CA LEU A 233 -3.04 -12.51 4.74
C LEU A 233 -3.93 -12.16 3.54
N SER A 234 -3.44 -12.42 2.32
CA SER A 234 -4.30 -12.48 1.15
C SER A 234 -4.69 -13.93 0.82
N ILE A 235 -5.85 -14.10 0.18
CA ILE A 235 -6.35 -15.43 -0.16
C ILE A 235 -5.48 -16.06 -1.24
N GLN A 236 -5.10 -15.30 -2.26
CA GLN A 236 -4.31 -15.77 -3.38
C GLN A 236 -3.63 -14.59 -4.06
N ASN A 237 -2.32 -14.68 -4.29
CA ASN A 237 -1.64 -13.76 -5.20
C ASN A 237 -2.13 -13.97 -6.62
N GLU A 238 -2.57 -12.89 -7.28
CA GLU A 238 -2.95 -12.86 -8.70
C GLU A 238 -3.91 -13.98 -9.14
N PRO A 239 -5.13 -14.07 -8.58
CA PRO A 239 -6.03 -15.21 -8.79
C PRO A 239 -6.57 -15.34 -10.20
N MET A 240 -6.19 -14.49 -11.15
CA MET A 240 -6.52 -14.63 -12.59
C MET A 240 -5.29 -14.89 -13.46
N ALA A 241 -4.10 -14.85 -12.92
CA ALA A 241 -2.89 -15.02 -13.69
C ALA A 241 -2.53 -16.51 -13.86
N THR A 242 -2.40 -16.97 -15.12
CA THR A 242 -1.79 -18.24 -15.46
C THR A 242 -0.34 -17.99 -15.81
N GLN A 243 0.54 -18.21 -14.85
CA GLN A 243 1.94 -17.85 -14.96
C GLN A 243 2.83 -19.08 -15.16
N ARG A 244 4.02 -18.88 -15.74
CA ARG A 244 5.07 -19.92 -15.86
C ARG A 244 5.75 -20.23 -14.51
N TRP A 245 5.37 -19.51 -13.46
CA TRP A 245 5.73 -19.74 -12.06
C TRP A 245 4.50 -20.14 -11.25
N GLU A 246 4.65 -20.23 -9.93
CA GLU A 246 3.57 -20.58 -9.01
C GLU A 246 2.36 -19.67 -9.24
N SER A 247 1.21 -20.28 -9.49
CA SER A 247 -0.03 -19.56 -9.75
C SER A 247 -1.24 -20.47 -9.55
N CYS A 248 -2.37 -19.90 -9.14
CA CYS A 248 -3.62 -20.61 -8.94
C CYS A 248 -4.80 -19.72 -9.32
N ILE A 249 -5.74 -20.25 -10.09
CA ILE A 249 -6.88 -19.50 -10.60
C ILE A 249 -8.08 -19.65 -9.66
N TYR A 250 -8.66 -18.51 -9.31
CA TYR A 250 -9.98 -18.41 -8.68
C TYR A 250 -10.86 -17.44 -9.49
N THR A 251 -12.12 -17.80 -9.73
CA THR A 251 -13.13 -16.78 -10.06
C THR A 251 -13.47 -15.96 -8.82
N ALA A 252 -14.17 -14.85 -8.98
CA ALA A 252 -14.59 -14.05 -7.83
C ALA A 252 -15.50 -14.84 -6.88
N GLU A 253 -16.37 -15.69 -7.44
CA GLU A 253 -17.27 -16.58 -6.69
C GLU A 253 -16.48 -17.68 -5.96
N GLU A 254 -15.48 -18.29 -6.60
CA GLU A 254 -14.64 -19.32 -5.98
C GLU A 254 -13.85 -18.74 -4.81
N GLU A 255 -13.28 -17.54 -4.96
CA GLU A 255 -12.56 -16.83 -3.89
C GLU A 255 -13.52 -16.48 -2.74
N ARG A 256 -14.69 -15.91 -3.05
CA ARG A 256 -15.76 -15.64 -2.08
C ARG A 256 -16.18 -16.90 -1.31
N ASP A 257 -16.46 -17.98 -2.03
CA ASP A 257 -17.00 -19.21 -1.43
C ASP A 257 -15.94 -19.94 -0.60
N PHE A 258 -14.68 -19.92 -1.02
CA PHE A 258 -13.56 -20.41 -0.22
C PHE A 258 -13.41 -19.61 1.08
N LEU A 259 -13.45 -18.27 1.00
CA LEU A 259 -13.39 -17.41 2.18
C LEU A 259 -14.57 -17.69 3.14
N LYS A 260 -15.79 -17.65 2.60
CA LYS A 260 -17.02 -17.75 3.39
C LYS A 260 -17.17 -19.09 4.10
N ASN A 261 -16.91 -20.19 3.36
CA ASN A 261 -17.26 -21.53 3.83
C ASN A 261 -16.08 -22.27 4.49
N PHE A 262 -14.84 -21.85 4.24
CA PHE A 262 -13.64 -22.57 4.71
C PHE A 262 -12.68 -21.67 5.46
N LEU A 263 -12.04 -20.69 4.83
CA LEU A 263 -10.95 -19.93 5.43
C LEU A 263 -11.42 -19.08 6.62
N GLY A 264 -12.48 -18.29 6.46
CA GLY A 264 -13.01 -17.43 7.52
C GLY A 264 -13.41 -18.20 8.77
N PRO A 265 -14.29 -19.24 8.65
CA PRO A 265 -14.66 -20.09 9.79
C PRO A 265 -13.46 -20.81 10.42
N THR A 266 -12.44 -21.21 9.63
CA THR A 266 -11.25 -21.88 10.13
C THR A 266 -10.39 -20.92 10.95
N LEU A 267 -10.19 -19.69 10.50
CA LEU A 267 -9.48 -18.65 11.27
C LEU A 267 -10.20 -18.33 12.58
N GLU A 268 -11.53 -18.14 12.55
CA GLU A 268 -12.31 -17.91 13.78
C GLU A 268 -12.17 -19.05 14.79
N LYS A 269 -12.33 -20.30 14.32
CA LYS A 269 -12.23 -21.50 15.17
C LYS A 269 -10.83 -21.67 15.76
N SER A 270 -9.80 -21.21 15.08
CA SER A 270 -8.41 -21.26 15.54
C SER A 270 -8.01 -20.07 16.41
N GLY A 271 -8.94 -19.18 16.76
CA GLY A 271 -8.65 -17.98 17.56
C GLY A 271 -7.93 -16.88 16.77
N MET A 272 -7.95 -16.93 15.44
CA MET A 272 -7.27 -16.01 14.51
C MET A 272 -8.26 -15.12 13.75
N GLY A 273 -9.49 -14.94 14.27
CA GLY A 273 -10.52 -14.10 13.63
C GLY A 273 -10.19 -12.61 13.56
N ASP A 274 -9.14 -12.15 14.24
CA ASP A 274 -8.62 -10.79 14.18
C ASP A 274 -7.67 -10.51 13.02
N LYS A 275 -7.17 -11.56 12.35
CA LYS A 275 -6.28 -11.46 11.20
C LYS A 275 -6.95 -10.71 10.04
N LYS A 276 -6.20 -9.84 9.38
CA LYS A 276 -6.73 -8.98 8.31
C LYS A 276 -6.72 -9.75 6.99
N VAL A 277 -7.90 -10.24 6.59
CA VAL A 277 -8.03 -10.96 5.31
C VAL A 277 -8.17 -9.94 4.17
N ILE A 278 -7.32 -10.09 3.17
CA ILE A 278 -7.24 -9.29 1.96
C ILE A 278 -7.73 -10.16 0.80
N VAL A 279 -8.64 -9.63 -0.01
CA VAL A 279 -9.17 -10.31 -1.21
C VAL A 279 -8.62 -9.68 -2.47
N TRP A 280 -8.74 -10.37 -3.61
CA TRP A 280 -8.28 -9.99 -4.94
C TRP A 280 -6.74 -10.08 -5.08
N ASP A 281 -5.98 -9.15 -4.52
CA ASP A 281 -4.50 -9.17 -4.59
C ASP A 281 -3.95 -9.29 -6.02
N HIS A 282 -4.49 -8.50 -6.98
CA HIS A 282 -4.15 -8.46 -8.40
C HIS A 282 -4.38 -7.06 -8.98
N ASN A 283 -4.29 -6.87 -10.31
CA ASN A 283 -4.28 -5.56 -10.96
C ASN A 283 -5.55 -4.72 -10.75
N ARG A 284 -5.40 -3.38 -10.88
CA ARG A 284 -6.51 -2.41 -10.74
C ARG A 284 -7.63 -2.62 -11.75
N ASP A 285 -7.38 -3.28 -12.89
CA ASP A 285 -8.34 -3.40 -14.00
C ASP A 285 -9.66 -4.06 -13.62
N LEU A 286 -9.63 -5.16 -12.86
CA LEU A 286 -10.82 -5.87 -12.39
C LEU A 286 -11.09 -5.70 -10.88
N LEU A 287 -10.39 -4.78 -10.24
CA LEU A 287 -10.48 -4.53 -8.79
C LEU A 287 -11.94 -4.32 -8.34
N PHE A 288 -12.68 -3.47 -9.06
CA PHE A 288 -14.06 -3.15 -8.67
C PHE A 288 -15.00 -4.36 -8.84
N GLU A 289 -14.93 -5.06 -9.97
CA GLU A 289 -15.75 -6.24 -10.24
C GLU A 289 -15.50 -7.33 -9.19
N ARG A 290 -14.25 -7.66 -8.94
CA ARG A 290 -13.84 -8.71 -7.99
C ARG A 290 -14.24 -8.36 -6.56
N ALA A 291 -13.97 -7.13 -6.14
CA ALA A 291 -14.40 -6.63 -4.84
C ALA A 291 -15.91 -6.69 -4.68
N ASN A 292 -16.67 -6.26 -5.70
CA ASN A 292 -18.12 -6.22 -5.65
C ASN A 292 -18.75 -7.61 -5.48
N VAL A 293 -18.25 -8.65 -6.17
CA VAL A 293 -18.76 -10.03 -6.04
C VAL A 293 -18.55 -10.56 -4.62
N ILE A 294 -17.41 -10.26 -4.01
CA ILE A 294 -17.07 -10.77 -2.66
C ILE A 294 -17.76 -9.93 -1.58
N LEU A 295 -17.70 -8.60 -1.67
CA LEU A 295 -18.18 -7.71 -0.62
C LEU A 295 -19.69 -7.53 -0.59
N SER A 296 -20.41 -7.80 -1.68
CA SER A 296 -21.88 -7.80 -1.70
C SER A 296 -22.49 -9.03 -1.01
N ASP A 297 -21.73 -10.12 -0.84
CA ASP A 297 -22.14 -11.27 -0.02
C ASP A 297 -21.85 -10.99 1.46
N GLN A 298 -22.89 -10.77 2.26
CA GLN A 298 -22.75 -10.38 3.67
C GLN A 298 -21.98 -11.42 4.51
N GLU A 299 -22.12 -12.72 4.19
CA GLU A 299 -21.44 -13.78 4.91
C GLU A 299 -19.93 -13.86 4.56
N ALA A 300 -19.53 -13.49 3.36
CA ALA A 300 -18.13 -13.34 3.00
C ALA A 300 -17.55 -12.01 3.52
N ASN A 301 -18.28 -10.92 3.37
CA ASN A 301 -17.87 -9.56 3.72
C ASN A 301 -17.42 -9.44 5.18
N LYS A 302 -18.06 -10.14 6.13
CA LYS A 302 -17.69 -10.09 7.56
C LYS A 302 -16.25 -10.52 7.84
N TYR A 303 -15.67 -11.36 6.98
CA TYR A 303 -14.29 -11.83 7.10
C TYR A 303 -13.28 -10.89 6.42
N VAL A 304 -13.73 -10.03 5.48
CA VAL A 304 -12.84 -9.18 4.69
C VAL A 304 -12.46 -7.93 5.46
N TRP A 305 -11.16 -7.71 5.65
CA TRP A 305 -10.63 -6.43 6.09
C TRP A 305 -10.54 -5.44 4.95
N GLY A 306 -10.07 -5.89 3.78
CA GLY A 306 -9.88 -5.01 2.64
C GLY A 306 -9.57 -5.74 1.33
N THR A 307 -9.39 -4.96 0.29
CA THR A 307 -9.07 -5.42 -1.06
C THR A 307 -7.65 -5.02 -1.43
N GLY A 308 -6.84 -5.99 -1.83
CA GLY A 308 -5.46 -5.79 -2.29
C GLY A 308 -5.42 -5.55 -3.80
N PHE A 309 -4.44 -4.75 -4.25
CA PHE A 309 -4.25 -4.56 -5.68
C PHE A 309 -2.81 -4.26 -6.09
N HIS A 310 -2.50 -4.55 -7.39
CA HIS A 310 -1.22 -4.37 -8.07
C HIS A 310 -1.34 -3.31 -9.18
N TRP A 311 -0.25 -3.05 -9.91
CA TRP A 311 -0.20 -2.04 -10.97
C TRP A 311 0.21 -2.56 -12.37
N TYR A 312 0.08 -3.85 -12.61
CA TYR A 312 0.53 -4.46 -13.88
C TYR A 312 -0.54 -4.45 -14.98
N GLU A 313 -1.60 -3.63 -14.84
CA GLU A 313 -2.64 -3.49 -15.87
C GLU A 313 -2.20 -2.76 -17.13
N ASP A 314 -1.01 -2.16 -17.15
CA ASP A 314 -0.44 -1.45 -18.28
C ASP A 314 -0.18 -2.31 -19.52
N TRP A 315 -0.17 -3.65 -19.38
CA TRP A 315 -0.13 -4.56 -20.53
C TRP A 315 -1.33 -4.42 -21.49
N LYS A 316 -2.42 -3.79 -21.06
CA LYS A 316 -3.61 -3.54 -21.90
C LYS A 316 -3.42 -2.32 -22.80
N ASP A 317 -3.13 -1.17 -22.24
CA ASP A 317 -3.01 0.11 -22.96
C ASP A 317 -2.07 1.11 -22.28
N GLY A 318 -1.38 0.70 -21.22
CA GLY A 318 -0.46 1.52 -20.45
C GLY A 318 -1.12 2.59 -19.57
N THR A 319 -2.46 2.59 -19.45
CA THR A 319 -3.20 3.59 -18.66
C THR A 319 -3.54 3.03 -17.28
N PRO A 320 -2.97 3.56 -16.19
CA PRO A 320 -3.32 3.14 -14.82
C PRO A 320 -4.79 3.39 -14.50
N MET A 321 -5.49 2.37 -13.98
CA MET A 321 -6.94 2.41 -13.74
C MET A 321 -7.30 2.86 -12.31
N PHE A 322 -6.80 4.02 -11.88
CA PHE A 322 -7.04 4.57 -10.54
C PHE A 322 -8.53 4.78 -10.20
N LYS A 323 -9.39 4.95 -11.22
CA LYS A 323 -10.84 5.08 -11.01
C LYS A 323 -11.47 3.83 -10.39
N ASN A 324 -10.92 2.65 -10.63
CA ASN A 324 -11.42 1.41 -10.02
C ASN A 324 -11.10 1.37 -8.51
N VAL A 325 -9.98 1.96 -8.10
CA VAL A 325 -9.64 2.14 -6.67
C VAL A 325 -10.66 3.08 -6.00
N ALA A 326 -10.92 4.24 -6.62
CA ALA A 326 -11.96 5.17 -6.14
C ALA A 326 -13.34 4.50 -6.05
N GLY A 327 -13.73 3.74 -7.07
CA GLY A 327 -15.01 3.05 -7.11
C GLY A 327 -15.21 2.07 -5.96
N VAL A 328 -14.19 1.30 -5.59
CA VAL A 328 -14.27 0.40 -4.41
C VAL A 328 -14.36 1.21 -3.11
N ASN A 329 -13.58 2.29 -2.97
CA ASN A 329 -13.64 3.16 -1.79
C ASN A 329 -15.01 3.82 -1.60
N GLU A 330 -15.67 4.20 -2.71
CA GLU A 330 -17.02 4.79 -2.68
C GLU A 330 -18.10 3.75 -2.36
N ALA A 331 -18.01 2.55 -2.97
CA ALA A 331 -19.01 1.50 -2.80
C ALA A 331 -18.91 0.81 -1.43
N TYR A 332 -17.71 0.69 -0.87
CA TYR A 332 -17.42 -0.04 0.37
C TYR A 332 -16.51 0.77 1.31
N PRO A 333 -16.96 1.92 1.84
CA PRO A 333 -16.11 2.87 2.59
C PRO A 333 -15.61 2.33 3.93
N ASP A 334 -16.22 1.28 4.47
CA ASP A 334 -15.79 0.57 5.68
C ASP A 334 -14.63 -0.42 5.41
N LYS A 335 -14.46 -0.86 4.16
CA LYS A 335 -13.38 -1.75 3.73
C LYS A 335 -12.12 -0.97 3.36
N LYS A 336 -10.97 -1.60 3.55
CA LYS A 336 -9.69 -0.95 3.30
C LYS A 336 -9.18 -1.30 1.91
N LEU A 337 -8.39 -0.40 1.35
CA LEU A 337 -7.68 -0.61 0.11
C LEU A 337 -6.18 -0.62 0.40
N ILE A 338 -5.51 -1.64 -0.06
CA ILE A 338 -4.06 -1.79 0.09
C ILE A 338 -3.42 -2.10 -1.26
N PHE A 339 -2.43 -1.32 -1.64
CA PHE A 339 -1.53 -1.71 -2.73
C PHE A 339 -0.59 -2.79 -2.23
N THR A 340 -0.70 -4.00 -2.78
CA THR A 340 -0.03 -5.18 -2.23
C THR A 340 1.24 -5.55 -2.97
N GLU A 341 1.41 -5.10 -4.21
CA GLU A 341 2.60 -5.41 -5.01
C GLU A 341 2.79 -4.44 -6.18
N GLY A 342 4.06 -4.09 -6.45
CA GLY A 342 4.48 -3.42 -7.66
C GLY A 342 5.98 -3.35 -7.81
N CYS A 343 6.48 -3.59 -9.01
CA CYS A 343 7.86 -3.32 -9.40
C CYS A 343 7.92 -2.87 -10.86
N ASN A 344 9.04 -2.31 -11.27
CA ASN A 344 9.32 -2.16 -12.68
C ASN A 344 9.86 -3.50 -13.22
N GLU A 345 9.20 -4.00 -14.25
CA GLU A 345 9.48 -5.28 -14.88
C GLU A 345 10.58 -5.15 -15.94
N GLY A 346 11.10 -6.29 -16.40
CA GLY A 346 12.06 -6.33 -17.49
C GLY A 346 13.38 -5.66 -17.11
N TYR A 347 14.02 -6.15 -16.05
CA TYR A 347 15.29 -5.61 -15.54
C TYR A 347 16.32 -5.38 -16.65
N ASN A 348 16.89 -4.19 -16.67
CA ASN A 348 17.98 -3.77 -17.54
C ASN A 348 18.91 -2.83 -16.79
N ILE A 349 20.15 -3.27 -16.57
CA ILE A 349 21.15 -2.50 -15.82
C ILE A 349 21.45 -1.13 -16.47
N GLU A 350 21.39 -1.01 -17.79
CA GLU A 350 21.64 0.27 -18.47
C GLU A 350 20.63 1.35 -18.10
N ARG A 351 19.37 0.98 -17.79
CA ARG A 351 18.36 1.96 -17.33
C ARG A 351 18.72 2.50 -15.95
N LEU A 352 19.28 1.67 -15.06
CA LEU A 352 19.78 2.13 -13.75
C LEU A 352 21.01 3.01 -13.90
N GLU A 353 21.97 2.62 -14.74
CA GLU A 353 23.20 3.38 -14.98
C GLU A 353 22.94 4.75 -15.62
N LYS A 354 21.90 4.85 -16.45
CA LYS A 354 21.43 6.10 -17.07
C LYS A 354 20.51 6.93 -16.15
N ASP A 355 20.22 6.42 -14.95
CA ASP A 355 19.30 7.04 -13.99
C ASP A 355 17.93 7.38 -14.62
N ASP A 356 17.31 6.41 -15.33
CA ASP A 356 16.05 6.59 -16.04
C ASP A 356 14.95 7.11 -15.08
N PRO A 357 14.44 8.35 -15.27
CA PRO A 357 13.49 8.95 -14.34
C PRO A 357 12.17 8.19 -14.27
N THR A 358 11.77 7.53 -15.35
CA THR A 358 10.48 6.83 -15.43
C THR A 358 10.36 5.70 -14.41
N LEU A 359 11.50 5.08 -14.02
CA LEU A 359 11.53 4.03 -13.00
C LEU A 359 11.05 4.54 -11.62
N ALA A 360 11.45 5.74 -11.24
CA ALA A 360 11.08 6.34 -9.96
C ALA A 360 9.72 7.07 -10.03
N GLU A 361 9.45 7.76 -11.13
CA GLU A 361 8.21 8.51 -11.32
C GLU A 361 6.97 7.61 -11.32
N ARG A 362 7.09 6.35 -11.80
CA ARG A 362 6.01 5.36 -11.71
C ARG A 362 5.56 5.17 -10.27
N TYR A 363 6.50 5.06 -9.32
CA TYR A 363 6.21 4.97 -7.89
C TYR A 363 5.53 6.24 -7.37
N GLY A 364 6.11 7.41 -7.60
CA GLY A 364 5.52 8.68 -7.15
C GLY A 364 4.10 8.89 -7.68
N LYS A 365 3.89 8.65 -8.97
CA LYS A 365 2.58 8.77 -9.62
C LYS A 365 1.57 7.78 -9.06
N ALA A 366 1.95 6.50 -8.89
CA ALA A 366 1.06 5.48 -8.35
C ALA A 366 0.69 5.80 -6.89
N MET A 367 1.67 6.10 -6.03
CA MET A 367 1.42 6.38 -4.62
C MET A 367 0.54 7.61 -4.41
N ILE A 368 0.78 8.72 -5.12
CA ILE A 368 -0.06 9.92 -5.02
C ILE A 368 -1.50 9.60 -5.40
N ASN A 369 -1.71 8.92 -6.53
CA ASN A 369 -3.06 8.62 -7.01
C ASN A 369 -3.76 7.57 -6.14
N ASP A 370 -3.08 6.50 -5.75
CA ASP A 370 -3.67 5.46 -4.89
C ASP A 370 -4.11 6.05 -3.55
N PHE A 371 -3.26 6.85 -2.88
CA PHE A 371 -3.63 7.51 -1.63
C PHE A 371 -4.79 8.51 -1.82
N ASN A 372 -4.80 9.27 -2.90
CA ASN A 372 -5.90 10.19 -3.19
C ASN A 372 -7.23 9.47 -3.46
N ASN A 373 -7.18 8.19 -3.86
CA ASN A 373 -8.35 7.35 -4.12
C ASN A 373 -8.72 6.38 -2.95
N GLY A 374 -8.16 6.59 -1.74
CA GLY A 374 -8.62 5.88 -0.54
C GLY A 374 -7.70 4.77 -0.04
N THR A 375 -6.58 4.49 -0.71
CA THR A 375 -5.61 3.47 -0.27
C THR A 375 -5.03 3.83 1.11
N VAL A 376 -4.97 2.85 2.00
CA VAL A 376 -4.50 3.03 3.38
C VAL A 376 -3.08 2.53 3.60
N ALA A 377 -2.59 1.64 2.76
CA ALA A 377 -1.26 1.03 2.86
C ALA A 377 -0.69 0.75 1.47
N TRP A 378 0.63 0.71 1.36
CA TRP A 378 1.31 0.51 0.09
C TRP A 378 2.53 -0.40 0.26
N THR A 379 2.65 -1.47 -0.55
CA THR A 379 3.74 -2.45 -0.44
C THR A 379 4.40 -2.64 -1.79
N ASP A 380 5.69 -2.31 -1.85
CA ASP A 380 6.53 -2.63 -3.00
C ASP A 380 6.71 -4.15 -3.15
N TRP A 381 7.16 -4.60 -4.34
CA TRP A 381 7.57 -5.98 -4.52
C TRP A 381 8.90 -6.23 -3.78
N ASN A 382 9.85 -6.91 -4.35
CA ASN A 382 11.08 -7.29 -3.66
C ASN A 382 11.82 -6.10 -3.03
N ILE A 383 12.04 -6.13 -1.71
CA ILE A 383 12.75 -5.07 -0.98
C ILE A 383 14.23 -4.98 -1.40
N LEU A 384 14.81 -6.07 -1.87
CA LEU A 384 16.19 -6.20 -2.30
C LEU A 384 16.30 -7.27 -3.39
N LEU A 385 16.99 -6.97 -4.47
CA LEU A 385 17.38 -7.93 -5.50
C LEU A 385 18.89 -7.84 -5.75
N ASP A 386 19.46 -8.85 -6.41
CA ASP A 386 20.88 -8.82 -6.78
C ASP A 386 21.15 -7.90 -7.99
N GLU A 387 22.40 -7.83 -8.41
CA GLU A 387 22.86 -7.02 -9.55
C GLU A 387 22.26 -7.44 -10.91
N THR A 388 21.53 -8.55 -10.96
CA THR A 388 20.87 -9.06 -12.17
C THR A 388 19.36 -8.85 -12.18
N GLY A 389 18.80 -8.33 -11.07
CA GLY A 389 17.36 -8.23 -10.89
C GLY A 389 16.68 -9.51 -10.40
N GLY A 390 17.46 -10.41 -9.80
CA GLY A 390 17.07 -11.68 -9.22
C GLY A 390 17.63 -11.88 -7.79
N PRO A 391 17.80 -13.13 -7.35
CA PRO A 391 17.54 -14.40 -8.06
C PRO A 391 16.05 -14.66 -8.31
N ASN A 392 15.77 -15.36 -9.40
CA ASN A 392 14.41 -15.75 -9.79
C ASN A 392 14.49 -17.06 -10.59
N HIS A 393 13.79 -18.12 -10.14
CA HIS A 393 13.97 -19.45 -10.70
C HIS A 393 13.35 -19.66 -12.10
N VAL A 394 12.53 -18.71 -12.56
CA VAL A 394 11.93 -18.72 -13.90
C VAL A 394 12.42 -17.57 -14.78
N GLN A 395 13.46 -16.84 -14.33
CA GLN A 395 14.06 -15.72 -15.08
C GLN A 395 13.06 -14.56 -15.33
N ASN A 396 12.19 -14.29 -14.37
CA ASN A 396 11.32 -13.14 -14.36
C ASN A 396 12.01 -11.98 -13.60
N LEU A 397 13.04 -11.39 -14.21
CA LEU A 397 13.91 -10.41 -13.56
C LEU A 397 13.24 -9.04 -13.48
N CYS A 398 13.35 -8.40 -12.32
CA CYS A 398 12.71 -7.12 -12.01
C CYS A 398 13.69 -6.10 -11.42
N PHE A 399 13.28 -4.82 -11.40
CA PHE A 399 13.94 -3.80 -10.61
C PHE A 399 13.45 -3.85 -9.16
N ALA A 400 14.35 -3.51 -8.24
CA ALA A 400 14.03 -3.23 -6.85
C ALA A 400 14.49 -1.81 -6.49
N PRO A 401 13.94 -1.17 -5.46
CA PRO A 401 14.43 0.12 -4.99
C PRO A 401 15.90 0.07 -4.53
N VAL A 402 16.35 -1.09 -4.05
CA VAL A 402 17.75 -1.34 -3.69
C VAL A 402 18.23 -2.63 -4.33
N HIS A 403 19.40 -2.61 -4.95
CA HIS A 403 20.11 -3.79 -5.45
C HIS A 403 21.38 -4.06 -4.64
N GLY A 404 21.65 -5.34 -4.40
CA GLY A 404 22.88 -5.80 -3.77
C GLY A 404 23.82 -6.42 -4.81
N ASN A 405 24.99 -5.84 -5.01
CA ASN A 405 25.99 -6.48 -5.86
C ASN A 405 26.66 -7.61 -5.08
N THR A 406 26.29 -8.84 -5.38
CA THR A 406 26.77 -10.04 -4.66
C THR A 406 28.24 -10.36 -4.90
N LYS A 407 28.88 -9.75 -5.94
CA LYS A 407 30.31 -9.90 -6.25
C LYS A 407 31.18 -8.93 -5.47
N THR A 408 30.66 -7.73 -5.20
CA THR A 408 31.41 -6.68 -4.50
C THR A 408 30.95 -6.49 -3.06
N GLY A 409 29.86 -7.16 -2.65
CA GLY A 409 29.24 -7.03 -1.33
C GLY A 409 28.58 -5.67 -1.06
N LYS A 410 28.34 -4.84 -2.08
CA LYS A 410 27.89 -3.44 -1.96
C LYS A 410 26.42 -3.25 -2.35
N LEU A 411 25.75 -2.33 -1.65
CA LEU A 411 24.41 -1.87 -1.98
C LEU A 411 24.43 -0.77 -3.05
N MET A 412 23.40 -0.76 -3.88
CA MET A 412 23.08 0.28 -4.84
C MET A 412 21.65 0.76 -4.58
N PHE A 413 21.50 1.98 -4.08
CA PHE A 413 20.22 2.65 -3.88
C PHE A 413 19.80 3.32 -5.17
N THR A 414 18.63 2.92 -5.71
CA THR A 414 18.08 3.53 -6.93
C THR A 414 17.27 4.78 -6.57
N ARG A 415 16.90 5.57 -7.57
CA ARG A 415 16.05 6.74 -7.34
C ARG A 415 14.66 6.36 -6.83
N SER A 416 14.17 5.17 -7.16
CA SER A 416 12.88 4.64 -6.64
C SER A 416 12.86 4.55 -5.11
N TYR A 417 13.98 4.16 -4.48
CA TYR A 417 14.10 4.15 -3.01
C TYR A 417 13.83 5.53 -2.41
N TYR A 418 14.41 6.58 -2.99
CA TYR A 418 14.23 7.94 -2.49
C TYR A 418 12.81 8.46 -2.77
N TYR A 419 12.21 8.13 -3.94
CA TYR A 419 10.82 8.49 -4.23
C TYR A 419 9.85 7.89 -3.22
N ILE A 420 9.97 6.61 -2.90
CA ILE A 420 9.18 5.96 -1.85
C ILE A 420 9.46 6.61 -0.48
N GLY A 421 10.71 6.97 -0.22
CA GLY A 421 11.14 7.66 1.00
C GLY A 421 10.42 8.97 1.27
N HIS A 422 10.01 9.71 0.23
CA HIS A 422 9.20 10.94 0.35
C HIS A 422 7.86 10.70 1.04
N PHE A 423 7.32 9.50 0.95
CA PHE A 423 6.09 9.11 1.65
C PHE A 423 6.40 8.45 2.99
N SER A 424 7.19 7.37 2.97
CA SER A 424 7.34 6.50 4.14
C SER A 424 8.06 7.15 5.32
N LYS A 425 9.04 8.02 5.06
CA LYS A 425 9.79 8.72 6.10
C LYS A 425 8.92 9.71 6.88
N PHE A 426 8.07 10.45 6.17
CA PHE A 426 7.37 11.61 6.74
C PHE A 426 5.91 11.33 7.09
N ILE A 427 5.23 10.41 6.39
CA ILE A 427 3.86 10.01 6.66
C ILE A 427 3.88 8.79 7.58
N ARG A 428 3.42 8.96 8.81
CA ARG A 428 3.55 7.90 9.82
C ARG A 428 2.23 7.15 10.07
N PRO A 429 2.27 5.87 10.51
CA PRO A 429 1.07 5.10 10.83
C PRO A 429 0.09 5.85 11.72
N GLY A 430 -1.17 5.89 11.30
CA GLY A 430 -2.23 6.66 11.95
C GLY A 430 -2.41 8.09 11.44
N ALA A 431 -1.57 8.56 10.49
CA ALA A 431 -1.82 9.83 9.79
C ALA A 431 -3.16 9.80 9.06
N ARG A 432 -3.79 10.97 8.90
CA ARG A 432 -5.03 11.13 8.13
C ARG A 432 -4.73 11.82 6.80
N ARG A 433 -5.16 11.20 5.68
CA ARG A 433 -5.10 11.89 4.40
C ARG A 433 -6.02 13.12 4.42
N ILE A 434 -5.56 14.20 3.78
CA ILE A 434 -6.26 15.48 3.70
C ILE A 434 -6.62 15.78 2.25
N SER A 435 -7.73 16.49 2.03
CA SER A 435 -8.11 16.95 0.69
C SER A 435 -7.03 17.83 0.08
N THR A 436 -6.55 17.42 -1.09
CA THR A 436 -5.48 18.08 -1.84
C THR A 436 -5.87 18.17 -3.31
N GLY A 437 -5.72 19.32 -3.91
CA GLY A 437 -5.95 19.57 -5.33
C GLY A 437 -4.75 20.24 -5.97
N THR A 438 -4.58 20.06 -7.29
CA THR A 438 -3.56 20.71 -8.12
C THR A 438 -4.19 21.33 -9.35
N THR A 439 -3.56 22.37 -9.91
CA THR A 439 -4.09 23.13 -11.06
C THR A 439 -3.32 22.90 -12.36
N ALA A 440 -2.25 22.10 -12.35
CA ALA A 440 -1.43 21.83 -13.54
C ALA A 440 -1.28 20.31 -13.79
N ASN A 441 -1.33 19.88 -15.04
CA ASN A 441 -1.34 18.47 -15.43
C ASN A 441 -0.06 17.70 -15.06
N HIS A 442 1.10 18.38 -15.08
CA HIS A 442 2.39 17.78 -14.71
C HIS A 442 2.71 17.92 -13.22
N LEU A 443 1.84 18.59 -12.45
CA LEU A 443 1.94 18.71 -11.00
C LEU A 443 0.92 17.80 -10.35
N SER A 444 1.38 16.86 -9.54
CA SER A 444 0.52 16.00 -8.71
C SER A 444 0.90 16.10 -7.24
N ALA A 445 -0.07 15.96 -6.33
CA ALA A 445 0.19 16.04 -4.91
C ALA A 445 -0.80 15.22 -4.08
N THR A 446 -0.35 14.84 -2.88
CA THR A 446 -1.17 14.30 -1.80
C THR A 446 -0.71 14.87 -0.46
N SER A 447 -1.59 14.92 0.53
CA SER A 447 -1.25 15.49 1.85
C SER A 447 -1.81 14.67 3.00
N PHE A 448 -1.05 14.66 4.10
CA PHE A 448 -1.39 13.91 5.31
C PHE A 448 -1.15 14.75 6.57
N LEU A 449 -2.03 14.59 7.54
CA LEU A 449 -1.88 15.12 8.90
C LEU A 449 -1.44 13.98 9.81
N ASN A 450 -0.23 14.03 10.33
CA ASN A 450 0.29 13.08 11.30
C ASN A 450 -0.36 13.26 12.69
N LYS A 451 -0.23 12.25 13.55
CA LYS A 451 -0.74 12.27 14.93
C LYS A 451 -0.09 13.35 15.79
N ASP A 452 1.15 13.74 15.50
CA ASP A 452 1.87 14.81 16.19
C ASP A 452 1.45 16.22 15.74
N GLY A 453 0.50 16.31 14.79
CA GLY A 453 0.02 17.55 14.22
C GLY A 453 0.83 18.08 13.04
N SER A 454 1.93 17.44 12.67
CA SER A 454 2.69 17.82 11.47
C SER A 454 1.89 17.52 10.20
N LEU A 455 1.89 18.49 9.27
CA LEU A 455 1.31 18.34 7.94
C LEU A 455 2.41 17.99 6.96
N VAL A 456 2.21 16.95 6.18
CA VAL A 456 3.10 16.50 5.10
C VAL A 456 2.39 16.68 3.77
N VAL A 457 3.01 17.45 2.87
CA VAL A 457 2.57 17.56 1.47
C VAL A 457 3.63 16.91 0.60
N VAL A 458 3.26 15.88 -0.16
CA VAL A 458 4.14 15.26 -1.17
C VAL A 458 3.68 15.73 -2.54
N ALA A 459 4.58 16.39 -3.27
CA ALA A 459 4.33 16.95 -4.59
C ALA A 459 5.32 16.41 -5.61
N MET A 460 4.90 16.22 -6.87
CA MET A 460 5.74 15.70 -7.94
C MET A 460 5.55 16.52 -9.21
N ASN A 461 6.66 16.90 -9.85
CA ASN A 461 6.75 17.49 -11.17
C ASN A 461 7.26 16.43 -12.16
N THR A 462 6.45 16.07 -13.14
CA THR A 462 6.82 15.15 -14.23
C THR A 462 7.14 15.88 -15.54
N GLY A 463 7.21 17.22 -15.51
CA GLY A 463 7.58 18.04 -16.66
C GLY A 463 9.09 18.14 -16.86
N ASP A 464 9.49 18.51 -18.08
CA ASP A 464 10.90 18.68 -18.49
C ASP A 464 11.49 20.03 -18.06
N GLU A 465 10.69 20.90 -17.44
CA GLU A 465 11.09 22.25 -17.02
C GLU A 465 10.93 22.43 -15.51
N GLU A 466 11.70 23.37 -14.94
CA GLU A 466 11.51 23.82 -13.57
C GLU A 466 10.11 24.38 -13.37
N LEU A 467 9.41 23.94 -12.33
CA LEU A 467 8.05 24.36 -12.03
C LEU A 467 8.02 25.28 -10.81
N ASN A 468 7.65 26.53 -11.03
CA ASN A 468 7.25 27.42 -9.94
C ASN A 468 5.77 27.17 -9.61
N TYR A 469 5.46 26.98 -8.34
CA TYR A 469 4.10 26.71 -7.89
C TYR A 469 3.77 27.39 -6.57
N MET A 470 2.49 27.64 -6.36
CA MET A 470 1.96 28.18 -5.11
C MET A 470 1.40 27.06 -4.25
N LEU A 471 1.86 26.94 -3.02
CA LEU A 471 1.27 26.07 -2.00
C LEU A 471 0.30 26.89 -1.15
N SER A 472 -0.98 26.53 -1.19
CA SER A 472 -2.02 27.09 -0.34
C SER A 472 -2.41 26.10 0.74
N VAL A 473 -2.26 26.49 1.99
CA VAL A 473 -2.69 25.70 3.16
C VAL A 473 -3.56 26.60 4.05
N ASP A 474 -4.80 26.19 4.22
CA ASP A 474 -5.81 26.98 4.92
C ASP A 474 -5.90 28.41 4.32
N ASN A 475 -5.63 29.44 5.10
CA ASN A 475 -5.69 30.85 4.66
C ASN A 475 -4.29 31.47 4.43
N LYS A 476 -3.32 30.67 4.01
CA LYS A 476 -1.94 31.09 3.77
C LYS A 476 -1.44 30.55 2.44
N THR A 477 -0.49 31.26 1.83
CA THR A 477 0.20 30.86 0.62
C THR A 477 1.70 30.96 0.77
N ALA A 478 2.40 30.10 0.04
CA ALA A 478 3.86 30.16 -0.11
C ALA A 478 4.23 29.87 -1.56
N GLU A 479 5.24 30.56 -2.08
CA GLU A 479 5.81 30.32 -3.39
C GLU A 479 6.98 29.34 -3.26
N LEU A 480 7.01 28.32 -4.10
CA LEU A 480 8.01 27.25 -4.15
C LEU A 480 8.42 26.98 -5.58
N SER A 481 9.60 26.39 -5.76
CA SER A 481 10.02 25.84 -7.05
C SER A 481 10.40 24.37 -6.91
N MET A 482 10.27 23.63 -8.00
CA MET A 482 10.62 22.22 -8.09
C MET A 482 11.35 21.96 -9.41
N PRO A 483 12.53 21.31 -9.39
CA PRO A 483 13.23 20.91 -10.60
C PRO A 483 12.38 20.04 -11.54
N PRO A 484 12.75 19.89 -12.80
CA PRO A 484 12.14 18.89 -13.68
C PRO A 484 12.37 17.48 -13.13
N HIS A 485 11.44 16.58 -13.41
CA HIS A 485 11.51 15.16 -12.99
C HIS A 485 11.86 15.00 -11.50
N ALA A 486 11.09 15.67 -10.65
CA ALA A 486 11.36 15.74 -9.22
C ALA A 486 10.15 15.44 -8.35
N ILE A 487 10.45 15.03 -7.12
CA ILE A 487 9.47 14.88 -6.05
C ILE A 487 9.94 15.66 -4.82
N GLN A 488 9.00 16.33 -4.15
CA GLN A 488 9.26 17.10 -2.93
C GLN A 488 8.33 16.65 -1.80
N SER A 489 8.86 16.60 -0.58
CA SER A 489 8.05 16.53 0.64
C SER A 489 8.21 17.82 1.42
N ILE A 490 7.10 18.48 1.64
CA ILE A 490 7.01 19.71 2.42
C ILE A 490 6.44 19.33 3.79
N ILE A 491 7.22 19.58 4.84
CA ILE A 491 6.87 19.26 6.22
C ILE A 491 6.58 20.56 6.95
N LEU A 492 5.40 20.66 7.56
CA LEU A 492 4.92 21.84 8.25
C LEU A 492 4.57 21.47 9.70
N LYS A 493 5.23 22.11 10.68
CA LYS A 493 5.02 21.90 12.12
C LYS A 493 4.65 23.19 12.84
#